data_306529dfec7177d800d462b134476ad5
#
_entry.id   306529dfec7177d800d462b134476ad5
#
_cell.length_a   1.000
_cell.length_b   1.000
_cell.length_c   1.000
_cell.angle_alpha   90.00
_cell.angle_beta   90.00
_cell.angle_gamma   90.00
#
_symmetry.space_group_name_H-M   'P 1'
#
loop_
_entity.id
_entity.type
_entity.pdbx_description
1 polymer ?
#
loop_
_entity_poly.entity_id
_entity_poly.type
_entity_poly.pdbx_seq_one_letter_code
_entity_poly.pdbx_strand_id
1 'polypeptide(L)'
;MSAPRKLSVTVIDENAVGVTSVLAKRGTHAVLEEGASHDEVTLGALGYKQEFKRDFTIWESFSVSFSVLGLLPSIASTIGYSLGYSGTGGAIWGWLIAALFIQATAYTMAELCSSMPTAGGLYYASAVLAPEGWGPLASWFVGWSNFCGFVTGPCSVNYALASMLVTCGMIAYPGYEPETWHIYLTLLAILVINGLITMQSTWFIGWVNKIGTIWNLIVILIFVIWFPVGSIHHPKTNHSHYVWTSFPNGTEWPIGWSTIMGFLTTIWTLSGYDAPFHLSEECSNANIASPRAIAMTAQSGLVLGFAIMLIIVYTVTDITDVVAGQYGQPFGSLCLQVLGQKAGLAMFSLNIIAQFFVGVGCTVTATRVIFAYSRDGAIVGSRWWSQIHPKTRTPVYATWGVLLVAALLGLLMFASPVAIGAVFSIGAIAQYTAFTTPVALKLFFDNGRFKPGPWNLGKYSKPLGAVAFGWWLLIVPALCFPAVKGKDLTPLTMNWTCLIYGGSMFLAMSWYAINGRKWFKGPRINVHYTAGGTEILDGESAHSSEGKQKGIEAAEIKSEV
;
A
#
# COMPACT_ATOMS: atom_id res chain seq x y z
N MET A 1 4.36 -36.58 24.98
CA MET A 1 5.65 -35.87 25.17
C MET A 1 6.49 -36.14 23.95
N SER A 2 6.51 -35.22 22.97
CA SER A 2 7.41 -35.30 21.80
C SER A 2 8.81 -34.89 22.27
N ALA A 3 9.82 -35.68 21.89
CA ALA A 3 11.21 -35.40 22.17
C ALA A 3 11.57 -33.97 21.65
N PRO A 4 12.42 -33.22 22.36
CA PRO A 4 12.85 -31.90 21.89
C PRO A 4 13.57 -32.09 20.55
N ARG A 5 13.07 -31.38 19.50
CA ARG A 5 13.74 -31.32 18.19
C ARG A 5 15.15 -30.75 18.40
N LYS A 6 16.15 -31.42 17.91
CA LYS A 6 17.54 -30.95 17.93
C LYS A 6 17.62 -29.66 17.08
N LEU A 7 18.07 -28.59 17.67
CA LEU A 7 18.44 -27.37 16.97
C LEU A 7 19.74 -27.63 16.19
N SER A 8 19.73 -27.52 14.87
CA SER A 8 20.94 -27.52 14.07
C SER A 8 21.38 -26.10 13.77
N VAL A 9 22.68 -25.85 13.84
CA VAL A 9 23.27 -24.59 13.41
C VAL A 9 23.40 -24.65 11.89
N THR A 10 22.55 -23.95 11.18
CA THR A 10 22.72 -23.78 9.73
C THR A 10 23.68 -22.62 9.50
N VAL A 11 24.86 -22.93 8.95
CA VAL A 11 25.82 -21.90 8.53
C VAL A 11 25.21 -21.16 7.35
N ILE A 12 24.85 -19.89 7.56
CA ILE A 12 24.39 -19.01 6.49
C ILE A 12 25.64 -18.49 5.80
N ASP A 13 25.81 -18.81 4.51
CA ASP A 13 26.89 -18.27 3.70
C ASP A 13 26.77 -16.74 3.69
N GLU A 14 27.79 -16.05 4.23
CA GLU A 14 27.86 -14.58 4.30
C GLU A 14 27.68 -13.91 2.92
N ASN A 15 27.92 -14.66 1.84
CA ASN A 15 27.74 -14.20 0.47
C ASN A 15 26.31 -14.36 -0.07
N ALA A 16 25.49 -15.20 0.54
CA ALA A 16 24.14 -15.50 0.04
C ALA A 16 23.10 -14.43 0.39
N VAL A 17 23.29 -13.67 1.50
CA VAL A 17 22.33 -12.64 1.94
C VAL A 17 23.07 -11.42 2.48
N GLY A 18 22.90 -10.32 1.75
CA GLY A 18 23.68 -9.12 1.95
C GLY A 18 23.47 -8.28 3.20
N VAL A 19 22.69 -8.76 4.16
CA VAL A 19 22.22 -7.96 5.30
C VAL A 19 22.82 -8.37 6.63
N THR A 20 23.40 -9.56 6.74
CA THR A 20 24.02 -10.08 7.97
C THR A 20 25.08 -9.15 8.56
N SER A 21 25.75 -8.34 7.74
CA SER A 21 26.82 -7.43 8.21
C SER A 21 26.32 -6.20 8.97
N VAL A 22 25.03 -5.83 8.86
CA VAL A 22 24.48 -4.62 9.51
C VAL A 22 23.83 -4.93 10.85
N LEU A 23 23.16 -6.08 10.96
CA LEU A 23 22.40 -6.48 12.15
C LEU A 23 23.10 -7.56 12.98
N ALA A 24 23.87 -8.44 12.36
CA ALA A 24 24.65 -9.46 13.04
C ALA A 24 26.15 -9.09 13.05
N LYS A 25 26.83 -9.27 14.19
CA LYS A 25 28.28 -9.14 14.27
C LYS A 25 28.93 -10.25 13.43
N ARG A 26 30.04 -9.95 12.74
CA ARG A 26 30.80 -10.95 11.96
C ARG A 26 31.02 -12.25 12.76
N GLY A 27 30.72 -13.38 12.16
CA GLY A 27 30.87 -14.70 12.77
C GLY A 27 29.68 -15.20 13.60
N THR A 28 28.51 -14.55 13.50
CA THR A 28 27.27 -15.03 14.12
C THR A 28 26.44 -15.84 13.13
N HIS A 29 25.82 -16.92 13.59
CA HIS A 29 24.96 -17.79 12.79
C HIS A 29 23.55 -17.82 13.38
N ALA A 30 22.52 -17.68 12.54
CA ALA A 30 21.14 -17.84 12.99
C ALA A 30 20.87 -19.29 13.41
N VAL A 31 20.25 -19.49 14.57
CA VAL A 31 19.83 -20.82 15.04
C VAL A 31 18.45 -21.10 14.48
N LEU A 32 18.34 -22.05 13.58
CA LEU A 32 17.11 -22.47 12.94
C LEU A 32 16.80 -23.94 13.25
N GLU A 33 15.55 -24.34 13.11
CA GLU A 33 15.14 -25.74 13.27
C GLU A 33 15.77 -26.60 12.16
N GLU A 34 16.11 -27.86 12.49
CA GLU A 34 16.64 -28.80 11.53
C GLU A 34 15.63 -29.06 10.41
N GLY A 35 16.03 -28.84 9.14
CA GLY A 35 15.14 -28.94 7.98
C GLY A 35 14.45 -27.62 7.61
N ALA A 36 14.93 -26.47 8.11
CA ALA A 36 14.45 -25.16 7.71
C ALA A 36 14.49 -24.97 6.18
N SER A 37 13.42 -24.39 5.62
CA SER A 37 13.33 -24.09 4.19
C SER A 37 14.31 -22.98 3.79
N HIS A 38 14.62 -22.86 2.49
CA HIS A 38 15.45 -21.76 1.96
C HIS A 38 14.91 -20.37 2.34
N ASP A 39 13.60 -20.21 2.33
CA ASP A 39 12.95 -18.95 2.71
C ASP A 39 13.09 -18.66 4.22
N GLU A 40 13.03 -19.68 5.08
CA GLU A 40 13.26 -19.53 6.52
C GLU A 40 14.70 -19.14 6.82
N VAL A 41 15.65 -19.75 6.08
CA VAL A 41 17.07 -19.38 6.16
C VAL A 41 17.27 -17.92 5.75
N THR A 42 16.65 -17.51 4.64
CA THR A 42 16.73 -16.13 4.15
C THR A 42 16.14 -15.15 5.17
N LEU A 43 14.96 -15.46 5.71
CA LEU A 43 14.28 -14.61 6.70
C LEU A 43 15.08 -14.55 8.02
N GLY A 44 15.64 -15.68 8.46
CA GLY A 44 16.53 -15.77 9.61
C GLY A 44 17.79 -14.91 9.46
N ALA A 45 18.38 -14.88 8.26
CA ALA A 45 19.51 -14.02 7.95
C ALA A 45 19.16 -12.52 8.02
N LEU A 46 17.89 -12.17 7.78
CA LEU A 46 17.36 -10.81 7.93
C LEU A 46 16.99 -10.48 9.39
N GLY A 47 17.14 -11.43 10.32
CA GLY A 47 16.89 -11.24 11.74
C GLY A 47 15.50 -11.60 12.23
N TYR A 48 14.64 -12.18 11.38
CA TYR A 48 13.27 -12.49 11.72
C TYR A 48 12.98 -14.00 11.77
N LYS A 49 12.18 -14.40 12.76
CA LYS A 49 11.63 -15.75 12.86
C LYS A 49 10.37 -15.84 11.99
N GLN A 50 10.19 -16.99 11.33
CA GLN A 50 8.97 -17.26 10.56
C GLN A 50 7.76 -17.39 11.48
N GLU A 51 6.80 -16.46 11.34
CA GLU A 51 5.56 -16.43 12.13
C GLU A 51 4.34 -16.82 11.31
N PHE A 52 4.33 -16.44 10.03
CA PHE A 52 3.26 -16.74 9.10
C PHE A 52 3.48 -18.08 8.38
N LYS A 53 2.36 -18.69 7.95
CA LYS A 53 2.40 -19.85 7.07
C LYS A 53 2.60 -19.39 5.63
N ARG A 54 3.52 -20.01 4.89
CA ARG A 54 3.81 -19.70 3.49
C ARG A 54 2.83 -20.42 2.55
N ASP A 55 1.64 -19.90 2.44
CA ASP A 55 0.56 -20.45 1.61
C ASP A 55 0.47 -19.76 0.24
N PHE A 56 1.19 -18.63 0.02
CA PHE A 56 1.12 -17.87 -1.21
C PHE A 56 2.21 -18.29 -2.20
N THR A 57 1.81 -18.49 -3.45
CA THR A 57 2.70 -18.57 -4.61
C THR A 57 2.77 -17.20 -5.31
N ILE A 58 3.49 -17.10 -6.42
CA ILE A 58 3.50 -15.89 -7.26
C ILE A 58 2.08 -15.47 -7.69
N TRP A 59 1.19 -16.43 -7.97
CA TRP A 59 -0.16 -16.15 -8.43
C TRP A 59 -1.06 -15.62 -7.33
N GLU A 60 -0.96 -16.15 -6.10
CA GLU A 60 -1.67 -15.61 -4.95
C GLU A 60 -1.16 -14.20 -4.60
N SER A 61 0.15 -13.99 -4.59
CA SER A 61 0.76 -12.68 -4.35
C SER A 61 0.33 -11.65 -5.41
N PHE A 62 0.33 -12.05 -6.69
CA PHE A 62 -0.21 -11.23 -7.77
C PHE A 62 -1.71 -10.97 -7.59
N SER A 63 -2.50 -12.01 -7.24
CA SER A 63 -3.94 -11.86 -7.06
C SER A 63 -4.30 -10.90 -5.94
N VAL A 64 -3.61 -10.95 -4.79
CA VAL A 64 -3.83 -9.98 -3.71
C VAL A 64 -3.52 -8.57 -4.20
N SER A 65 -2.37 -8.38 -4.82
CA SER A 65 -1.93 -7.07 -5.32
C SER A 65 -2.86 -6.53 -6.40
N PHE A 66 -3.27 -7.36 -7.37
CA PHE A 66 -4.21 -6.98 -8.42
C PHE A 66 -5.63 -6.71 -7.89
N SER A 67 -6.05 -7.45 -6.85
CA SER A 67 -7.31 -7.19 -6.15
C SER A 67 -7.30 -5.84 -5.44
N VAL A 68 -6.17 -5.47 -4.79
CA VAL A 68 -5.99 -4.14 -4.18
C VAL A 68 -5.98 -3.05 -5.25
N LEU A 69 -5.33 -3.28 -6.38
CA LEU A 69 -5.30 -2.35 -7.51
C LEU A 69 -6.71 -2.04 -8.03
N GLY A 70 -7.53 -3.08 -8.23
CA GLY A 70 -8.92 -2.99 -8.65
C GLY A 70 -9.14 -1.94 -9.74
N LEU A 71 -8.57 -2.14 -10.94
CA LEU A 71 -8.39 -1.10 -11.96
C LEU A 71 -9.66 -0.30 -12.28
N LEU A 72 -10.73 -0.98 -12.68
CA LEU A 72 -11.97 -0.28 -13.03
C LEU A 72 -12.64 0.37 -11.82
N PRO A 73 -12.80 -0.32 -10.66
CA PRO A 73 -13.36 0.31 -9.46
C PRO A 73 -12.53 1.50 -8.95
N SER A 74 -11.22 1.43 -9.05
CA SER A 74 -10.32 2.51 -8.61
C SER A 74 -10.40 3.71 -9.55
N ILE A 75 -10.42 3.50 -10.86
CA ILE A 75 -10.70 4.56 -11.83
C ILE A 75 -12.08 5.16 -11.56
N ALA A 76 -13.11 4.33 -11.37
CA ALA A 76 -14.47 4.76 -11.07
C ALA A 76 -14.56 5.65 -9.81
N SER A 77 -13.70 5.40 -8.82
CA SER A 77 -13.64 6.18 -7.58
C SER A 77 -12.99 7.55 -7.75
N THR A 78 -12.10 7.72 -8.74
CA THR A 78 -11.22 8.89 -8.85
C THR A 78 -11.28 9.60 -10.20
N ILE A 79 -12.03 9.08 -11.19
CA ILE A 79 -12.10 9.62 -12.56
C ILE A 79 -12.51 11.10 -12.60
N GLY A 80 -13.28 11.56 -11.61
CA GLY A 80 -13.68 12.95 -11.47
C GLY A 80 -12.51 13.92 -11.33
N TYR A 81 -11.37 13.49 -10.75
CA TYR A 81 -10.20 14.34 -10.63
C TYR A 81 -9.52 14.58 -11.99
N SER A 82 -9.27 13.54 -12.78
CA SER A 82 -8.62 13.71 -14.08
C SER A 82 -9.50 14.38 -15.11
N LEU A 83 -10.75 13.97 -15.26
CA LEU A 83 -11.70 14.61 -16.18
C LEU A 83 -12.05 16.03 -15.75
N GLY A 84 -12.26 16.25 -14.44
CA GLY A 84 -12.64 17.55 -13.91
C GLY A 84 -11.52 18.59 -13.98
N TYR A 85 -10.27 18.19 -13.78
CA TYR A 85 -9.15 19.12 -13.77
C TYR A 85 -8.60 19.45 -15.15
N SER A 86 -8.57 18.48 -16.07
CA SER A 86 -7.91 18.68 -17.36
C SER A 86 -8.57 17.94 -18.55
N GLY A 87 -9.81 17.53 -18.40
CA GLY A 87 -10.62 16.94 -19.45
C GLY A 87 -10.07 15.63 -20.03
N THR A 88 -10.50 15.30 -21.25
CA THR A 88 -10.14 14.05 -21.93
C THR A 88 -8.65 13.97 -22.25
N GLY A 89 -8.07 15.04 -22.78
CA GLY A 89 -6.65 15.11 -23.10
C GLY A 89 -5.78 14.94 -21.84
N GLY A 90 -6.13 15.64 -20.76
CA GLY A 90 -5.42 15.51 -19.47
C GLY A 90 -5.57 14.12 -18.85
N ALA A 91 -6.72 13.49 -18.97
CA ALA A 91 -6.96 12.16 -18.44
C ALA A 91 -6.13 11.09 -19.16
N ILE A 92 -6.08 11.09 -20.49
CA ILE A 92 -5.35 10.08 -21.27
C ILE A 92 -3.84 10.25 -21.21
N TRP A 93 -3.33 11.48 -21.40
CA TRP A 93 -1.90 11.76 -21.27
C TRP A 93 -1.43 11.63 -19.83
N GLY A 94 -2.28 12.02 -18.87
CA GLY A 94 -2.02 11.85 -17.44
C GLY A 94 -1.83 10.39 -17.07
N TRP A 95 -2.66 9.48 -17.62
CA TRP A 95 -2.48 8.05 -17.41
C TRP A 95 -1.14 7.55 -17.95
N LEU A 96 -0.85 7.84 -19.22
CA LEU A 96 0.40 7.37 -19.85
C LEU A 96 1.64 7.87 -19.11
N ILE A 97 1.71 9.18 -18.87
CA ILE A 97 2.88 9.80 -18.23
C ILE A 97 3.05 9.29 -16.80
N ALA A 98 2.01 9.38 -15.97
CA ALA A 98 2.10 8.97 -14.58
C ALA A 98 2.38 7.46 -14.46
N ALA A 99 1.73 6.60 -15.25
CA ALA A 99 1.96 5.17 -15.18
C ALA A 99 3.39 4.78 -15.56
N LEU A 100 4.05 5.46 -16.52
CA LEU A 100 5.46 5.22 -16.85
C LEU A 100 6.39 5.54 -15.68
N PHE A 101 6.16 6.65 -14.96
CA PHE A 101 6.94 6.98 -13.76
C PHE A 101 6.66 6.02 -12.60
N ILE A 102 5.41 5.56 -12.48
CA ILE A 102 5.02 4.54 -11.50
C ILE A 102 5.74 3.21 -11.77
N GLN A 103 5.92 2.82 -13.05
CA GLN A 103 6.72 1.63 -13.39
C GLN A 103 8.14 1.72 -12.84
N ALA A 104 8.81 2.88 -12.97
CA ALA A 104 10.16 3.05 -12.42
C ALA A 104 10.18 2.85 -10.89
N THR A 105 9.18 3.38 -10.18
CA THR A 105 9.04 3.17 -8.72
C THR A 105 8.77 1.70 -8.39
N ALA A 106 7.88 1.03 -9.13
CA ALA A 106 7.55 -0.37 -8.92
C ALA A 106 8.74 -1.31 -9.15
N TYR A 107 9.52 -1.09 -10.21
CA TYR A 107 10.71 -1.89 -10.48
C TYR A 107 11.81 -1.69 -9.43
N THR A 108 12.03 -0.45 -8.97
CA THR A 108 13.01 -0.21 -7.91
C THR A 108 12.58 -0.82 -6.58
N MET A 109 11.28 -0.82 -6.29
CA MET A 109 10.71 -1.51 -5.13
C MET A 109 10.83 -3.04 -5.25
N ALA A 110 10.56 -3.61 -6.42
CA ALA A 110 10.72 -5.03 -6.69
C ALA A 110 12.18 -5.49 -6.46
N GLU A 111 13.15 -4.66 -6.82
CA GLU A 111 14.57 -4.93 -6.56
C GLU A 111 14.88 -4.92 -5.06
N LEU A 112 14.33 -3.99 -4.29
CA LEU A 112 14.44 -3.97 -2.83
C LEU A 112 13.78 -5.19 -2.19
N CYS A 113 12.59 -5.57 -2.66
CA CYS A 113 11.86 -6.75 -2.20
C CYS A 113 12.65 -8.05 -2.43
N SER A 114 13.31 -8.19 -3.59
CA SER A 114 14.15 -9.36 -3.89
C SER A 114 15.35 -9.50 -2.96
N SER A 115 15.92 -8.37 -2.57
CA SER A 115 17.06 -8.32 -1.65
C SER A 115 16.65 -8.57 -0.20
N MET A 116 15.49 -8.06 0.22
CA MET A 116 15.06 -8.02 1.62
C MET A 116 13.56 -8.40 1.75
N PRO A 117 13.18 -9.67 1.48
CA PRO A 117 11.79 -10.11 1.48
C PRO A 117 11.24 -10.29 2.90
N THR A 118 10.90 -9.18 3.56
CA THR A 118 10.30 -9.14 4.91
C THR A 118 8.97 -8.41 4.88
N ALA A 119 8.05 -8.73 5.79
CA ALA A 119 6.80 -7.99 5.97
C ALA A 119 7.02 -6.52 6.37
N GLY A 120 8.15 -6.21 7.00
CA GLY A 120 8.61 -4.85 7.24
C GLY A 120 8.90 -4.06 5.98
N GLY A 121 9.24 -4.74 4.87
CA GLY A 121 9.36 -4.16 3.53
C GLY A 121 10.23 -2.91 3.49
N LEU A 122 9.63 -1.81 3.05
CA LEU A 122 10.29 -0.51 2.86
C LEU A 122 10.88 0.09 4.14
N TYR A 123 10.22 -0.12 5.26
CA TYR A 123 10.67 0.28 6.58
C TYR A 123 12.00 -0.41 6.95
N TYR A 124 12.08 -1.72 6.72
CA TYR A 124 13.29 -2.51 6.94
C TYR A 124 14.42 -2.08 5.99
N ALA A 125 14.11 -1.99 4.69
CA ALA A 125 15.06 -1.56 3.67
C ALA A 125 15.65 -0.18 3.99
N SER A 126 14.84 0.75 4.50
CA SER A 126 15.30 2.08 4.88
C SER A 126 16.28 2.05 6.06
N ALA A 127 16.06 1.16 7.04
CA ALA A 127 16.98 1.01 8.16
C ALA A 127 18.36 0.51 7.70
N VAL A 128 18.38 -0.46 6.77
CA VAL A 128 19.61 -1.07 6.24
C VAL A 128 20.40 -0.12 5.34
N LEU A 129 19.70 0.63 4.47
CA LEU A 129 20.32 1.50 3.48
C LEU A 129 20.74 2.87 4.03
N ALA A 130 20.25 3.26 5.19
CA ALA A 130 20.59 4.53 5.82
C ALA A 130 22.09 4.57 6.23
N PRO A 131 22.70 5.77 6.28
CA PRO A 131 24.04 5.96 6.86
C PRO A 131 24.12 5.43 8.30
N GLU A 132 25.33 5.14 8.79
CA GLU A 132 25.55 4.69 10.15
C GLU A 132 24.93 5.66 11.16
N GLY A 133 24.21 5.11 12.15
CA GLY A 133 23.49 5.88 13.15
C GLY A 133 22.13 6.44 12.71
N TRP A 134 21.81 6.48 11.41
CA TRP A 134 20.56 7.03 10.89
C TRP A 134 19.47 5.97 10.62
N GLY A 135 19.83 4.68 10.68
CA GLY A 135 18.89 3.58 10.44
C GLY A 135 17.58 3.69 11.23
N PRO A 136 17.62 3.89 12.57
CA PRO A 136 16.40 4.05 13.36
C PRO A 136 15.53 5.23 12.92
N LEU A 137 16.15 6.38 12.59
CA LEU A 137 15.41 7.56 12.12
C LEU A 137 14.76 7.32 10.75
N ALA A 138 15.51 6.73 9.81
CA ALA A 138 15.01 6.43 8.47
C ALA A 138 13.84 5.44 8.51
N SER A 139 13.97 4.37 9.28
CA SER A 139 12.89 3.39 9.47
C SER A 139 11.69 3.99 10.18
N TRP A 140 11.87 4.85 11.18
CA TRP A 140 10.79 5.57 11.85
C TRP A 140 10.01 6.45 10.88
N PHE A 141 10.72 7.26 10.08
CA PHE A 141 10.10 8.15 9.09
C PHE A 141 9.29 7.36 8.05
N VAL A 142 9.89 6.33 7.46
CA VAL A 142 9.22 5.47 6.47
C VAL A 142 8.07 4.70 7.09
N GLY A 143 8.27 4.15 8.30
CA GLY A 143 7.23 3.42 9.03
C GLY A 143 5.99 4.27 9.28
N TRP A 144 6.14 5.47 9.78
CA TRP A 144 5.02 6.38 10.04
C TRP A 144 4.38 6.91 8.75
N SER A 145 5.18 7.21 7.72
CA SER A 145 4.63 7.58 6.42
C SER A 145 3.78 6.45 5.84
N ASN A 146 4.31 5.24 5.83
CA ASN A 146 3.60 4.07 5.33
C ASN A 146 2.36 3.72 6.18
N PHE A 147 2.45 3.90 7.51
CA PHE A 147 1.31 3.79 8.41
C PHE A 147 0.18 4.74 7.99
N CYS A 148 0.49 6.03 7.77
CA CYS A 148 -0.49 7.01 7.30
C CYS A 148 -1.14 6.57 5.97
N GLY A 149 -0.35 6.07 5.03
CA GLY A 149 -0.85 5.57 3.74
C GLY A 149 -1.79 4.38 3.90
N PHE A 150 -1.39 3.40 4.72
CA PHE A 150 -2.17 2.17 4.89
C PHE A 150 -3.39 2.28 5.80
N VAL A 151 -3.49 3.26 6.68
CA VAL A 151 -4.75 3.50 7.43
C VAL A 151 -5.76 4.32 6.64
N THR A 152 -5.29 5.17 5.71
CA THR A 152 -6.18 5.93 4.81
C THR A 152 -6.74 5.07 3.68
N GLY A 153 -6.02 4.02 3.25
CA GLY A 153 -6.47 3.11 2.20
C GLY A 153 -7.83 2.46 2.49
N PRO A 154 -8.02 1.69 3.57
CA PRO A 154 -9.31 1.13 3.92
C PRO A 154 -10.42 2.18 4.09
N CYS A 155 -10.11 3.40 4.55
CA CYS A 155 -11.07 4.48 4.61
C CYS A 155 -11.53 4.92 3.21
N SER A 156 -10.59 5.34 2.34
CA SER A 156 -10.90 5.88 1.01
C SER A 156 -11.60 4.87 0.11
N VAL A 157 -11.11 3.63 0.07
CA VAL A 157 -11.69 2.55 -0.76
C VAL A 157 -13.11 2.22 -0.33
N ASN A 158 -13.34 2.05 0.98
CA ASN A 158 -14.67 1.68 1.48
C ASN A 158 -15.63 2.88 1.53
N TYR A 159 -15.13 4.12 1.65
CA TYR A 159 -15.92 5.32 1.44
C TYR A 159 -16.42 5.41 0.00
N ALA A 160 -15.55 5.16 -0.98
CA ALA A 160 -15.96 5.12 -2.39
C ALA A 160 -17.03 4.05 -2.63
N LEU A 161 -16.87 2.85 -2.04
CA LEU A 161 -17.86 1.78 -2.11
C LEU A 161 -19.20 2.19 -1.46
N ALA A 162 -19.17 2.81 -0.28
CA ALA A 162 -20.36 3.28 0.41
C ALA A 162 -21.10 4.35 -0.42
N SER A 163 -20.36 5.30 -1.00
CA SER A 163 -20.90 6.31 -1.91
C SER A 163 -21.54 5.67 -3.15
N MET A 164 -20.87 4.70 -3.78
CA MET A 164 -21.41 3.98 -4.93
C MET A 164 -22.70 3.20 -4.59
N LEU A 165 -22.77 2.55 -3.43
CA LEU A 165 -23.98 1.83 -2.98
C LEU A 165 -25.15 2.78 -2.77
N VAL A 166 -24.93 3.92 -2.14
CA VAL A 166 -25.96 4.93 -1.91
C VAL A 166 -26.42 5.54 -3.24
N THR A 167 -25.49 5.84 -4.14
CA THR A 167 -25.79 6.31 -5.51
C THR A 167 -26.60 5.29 -6.31
N CYS A 168 -26.29 4.00 -6.16
CA CYS A 168 -27.08 2.92 -6.77
C CYS A 168 -28.54 3.00 -6.33
N GLY A 169 -28.77 3.27 -5.03
CA GLY A 169 -30.11 3.52 -4.48
C GLY A 169 -30.79 4.75 -5.09
N MET A 170 -30.07 5.87 -5.27
CA MET A 170 -30.60 7.09 -5.91
C MET A 170 -31.03 6.84 -7.36
N ILE A 171 -30.24 6.08 -8.12
CA ILE A 171 -30.53 5.76 -9.51
C ILE A 171 -31.75 4.82 -9.61
N ALA A 172 -31.84 3.83 -8.68
CA ALA A 172 -32.91 2.83 -8.69
C ALA A 172 -34.27 3.39 -8.21
N TYR A 173 -34.25 4.33 -7.27
CA TYR A 173 -35.43 4.91 -6.63
C TYR A 173 -35.43 6.43 -6.76
N PRO A 174 -36.02 7.00 -7.83
CA PRO A 174 -36.17 8.44 -8.00
C PRO A 174 -36.94 9.06 -6.81
N GLY A 175 -36.34 10.03 -6.15
CA GLY A 175 -36.89 10.64 -4.92
C GLY A 175 -36.22 10.18 -3.63
N TYR A 176 -35.27 9.24 -3.69
CA TYR A 176 -34.37 8.96 -2.58
C TYR A 176 -33.27 10.02 -2.50
N GLU A 177 -33.32 10.87 -1.49
CA GLU A 177 -32.31 11.89 -1.20
C GLU A 177 -31.48 11.45 0.02
N PRO A 178 -30.28 10.93 -0.20
CA PRO A 178 -29.45 10.47 0.90
C PRO A 178 -28.78 11.63 1.64
N GLU A 179 -28.81 11.54 2.97
CA GLU A 179 -28.00 12.38 3.82
C GLU A 179 -26.61 11.77 4.07
N THR A 180 -25.64 12.58 4.50
CA THR A 180 -24.25 12.13 4.75
C THR A 180 -24.17 10.94 5.72
N TRP A 181 -25.06 10.86 6.71
CA TRP A 181 -25.05 9.74 7.66
C TRP A 181 -25.43 8.40 7.03
N HIS A 182 -26.20 8.36 5.93
CA HIS A 182 -26.46 7.11 5.18
C HIS A 182 -25.16 6.53 4.62
N ILE A 183 -24.31 7.38 4.04
CA ILE A 183 -22.99 6.99 3.52
C ILE A 183 -22.10 6.50 4.68
N TYR A 184 -22.14 7.20 5.82
CA TYR A 184 -21.32 6.83 6.98
C TYR A 184 -21.73 5.49 7.60
N LEU A 185 -23.02 5.24 7.78
CA LEU A 185 -23.50 3.94 8.30
C LEU A 185 -23.19 2.80 7.32
N THR A 186 -23.33 3.05 6.02
CA THR A 186 -22.94 2.08 4.98
C THR A 186 -21.43 1.79 5.05
N LEU A 187 -20.59 2.83 5.21
CA LEU A 187 -19.15 2.68 5.42
C LEU A 187 -18.86 1.80 6.65
N LEU A 188 -19.50 2.05 7.80
CA LEU A 188 -19.29 1.27 9.00
C LEU A 188 -19.68 -0.21 8.81
N ALA A 189 -20.81 -0.48 8.15
CA ALA A 189 -21.24 -1.84 7.83
C ALA A 189 -20.21 -2.57 6.95
N ILE A 190 -19.69 -1.90 5.91
CA ILE A 190 -18.66 -2.44 5.02
C ILE A 190 -17.36 -2.73 5.80
N LEU A 191 -16.91 -1.80 6.65
CA LEU A 191 -15.71 -1.99 7.47
C LEU A 191 -15.84 -3.21 8.40
N VAL A 192 -17.01 -3.40 9.02
CA VAL A 192 -17.27 -4.59 9.85
C VAL A 192 -17.18 -5.86 9.02
N ILE A 193 -17.81 -5.92 7.85
CA ILE A 193 -17.76 -7.09 6.95
C ILE A 193 -16.33 -7.38 6.53
N ASN A 194 -15.57 -6.37 6.13
CA ASN A 194 -14.16 -6.50 5.76
C ASN A 194 -13.31 -7.01 6.94
N GLY A 195 -13.59 -6.55 8.16
CA GLY A 195 -12.95 -7.02 9.37
C GLY A 195 -13.18 -8.50 9.62
N LEU A 196 -14.44 -8.95 9.52
CA LEU A 196 -14.82 -10.36 9.68
C LEU A 196 -14.16 -11.27 8.65
N ILE A 197 -13.96 -10.80 7.42
CA ILE A 197 -13.25 -11.54 6.37
C ILE A 197 -11.75 -11.55 6.65
N THR A 198 -11.14 -10.41 6.97
CA THR A 198 -9.69 -10.25 7.13
C THR A 198 -9.13 -10.98 8.35
N MET A 199 -9.93 -11.22 9.38
CA MET A 199 -9.51 -11.98 10.55
C MET A 199 -9.50 -13.51 10.36
N GLN A 200 -9.96 -14.01 9.20
CA GLN A 200 -9.94 -15.44 8.87
C GLN A 200 -8.52 -15.92 8.53
N SER A 201 -8.37 -17.24 8.29
CA SER A 201 -7.07 -17.83 7.94
C SER A 201 -6.50 -17.27 6.64
N THR A 202 -5.16 -17.26 6.49
CA THR A 202 -4.47 -16.83 5.28
C THR A 202 -4.96 -17.57 4.02
N TRP A 203 -5.25 -18.87 4.13
CA TRP A 203 -5.82 -19.65 3.03
C TRP A 203 -7.18 -19.10 2.56
N PHE A 204 -8.10 -18.82 3.50
CA PHE A 204 -9.42 -18.25 3.18
C PHE A 204 -9.28 -16.86 2.54
N ILE A 205 -8.44 -16.01 3.10
CA ILE A 205 -8.13 -14.67 2.56
C ILE A 205 -7.59 -14.79 1.13
N GLY A 206 -6.68 -15.73 0.88
CA GLY A 206 -6.15 -16.03 -0.45
C GLY A 206 -7.25 -16.40 -1.46
N TRP A 207 -8.21 -17.23 -1.05
CA TRP A 207 -9.37 -17.59 -1.88
C TRP A 207 -10.26 -16.39 -2.19
N VAL A 208 -10.59 -15.57 -1.19
CA VAL A 208 -11.40 -14.35 -1.40
C VAL A 208 -10.71 -13.40 -2.38
N ASN A 209 -9.40 -13.19 -2.25
CA ASN A 209 -8.66 -12.33 -3.17
C ASN A 209 -8.56 -12.92 -4.60
N LYS A 210 -8.44 -14.25 -4.75
CA LYS A 210 -8.52 -14.90 -6.08
C LYS A 210 -9.87 -14.66 -6.74
N ILE A 211 -10.97 -14.86 -6.00
CA ILE A 211 -12.32 -14.59 -6.51
C ILE A 211 -12.44 -13.11 -6.90
N GLY A 212 -11.93 -12.21 -6.05
CA GLY A 212 -11.92 -10.78 -6.32
C GLY A 212 -11.14 -10.42 -7.59
N THR A 213 -9.98 -11.03 -7.81
CA THR A 213 -9.16 -10.85 -9.02
C THR A 213 -9.91 -11.34 -10.27
N ILE A 214 -10.47 -12.54 -10.23
CA ILE A 214 -11.26 -13.09 -11.35
C ILE A 214 -12.46 -12.19 -11.64
N TRP A 215 -13.18 -11.75 -10.59
CA TRP A 215 -14.32 -10.85 -10.74
C TRP A 215 -13.91 -9.52 -11.37
N ASN A 216 -12.82 -8.89 -10.89
CA ASN A 216 -12.30 -7.66 -11.48
C ASN A 216 -11.95 -7.83 -12.96
N LEU A 217 -11.32 -8.94 -13.36
CA LEU A 217 -11.01 -9.22 -14.77
C LEU A 217 -12.28 -9.40 -15.60
N ILE A 218 -13.30 -10.11 -15.09
CA ILE A 218 -14.59 -10.28 -15.75
C ILE A 218 -15.27 -8.92 -15.94
N VAL A 219 -15.30 -8.08 -14.91
CA VAL A 219 -15.93 -6.76 -14.97
C VAL A 219 -15.20 -5.84 -15.96
N ILE A 220 -13.86 -5.88 -16.00
CA ILE A 220 -13.07 -5.16 -17.00
C ILE A 220 -13.42 -5.65 -18.40
N LEU A 221 -13.50 -6.96 -18.62
CA LEU A 221 -13.86 -7.53 -19.94
C LEU A 221 -15.27 -7.09 -20.38
N ILE A 222 -16.24 -7.16 -19.46
CA ILE A 222 -17.60 -6.68 -19.71
C ILE A 222 -17.59 -5.19 -20.07
N PHE A 223 -16.86 -4.37 -19.31
CA PHE A 223 -16.73 -2.94 -19.55
C PHE A 223 -16.13 -2.64 -20.92
N VAL A 224 -15.02 -3.30 -21.26
CA VAL A 224 -14.31 -3.11 -22.55
C VAL A 224 -15.19 -3.45 -23.75
N ILE A 225 -16.12 -4.39 -23.59
CA ILE A 225 -17.06 -4.76 -24.67
C ILE A 225 -18.32 -3.89 -24.63
N TRP A 226 -18.93 -3.74 -23.47
CA TRP A 226 -20.27 -3.16 -23.34
C TRP A 226 -20.30 -1.65 -23.53
N PHE A 227 -19.27 -0.93 -23.07
CA PHE A 227 -19.20 0.52 -23.22
C PHE A 227 -19.10 0.96 -24.69
N PRO A 228 -18.18 0.45 -25.52
CA PRO A 228 -18.15 0.79 -26.94
C PRO A 228 -19.43 0.37 -27.69
N VAL A 229 -19.99 -0.80 -27.38
CA VAL A 229 -21.26 -1.26 -28.04
C VAL A 229 -22.42 -0.36 -27.61
N GLY A 230 -22.52 0.01 -26.32
CA GLY A 230 -23.58 0.90 -25.85
C GLY A 230 -23.50 2.29 -26.47
N SER A 231 -22.30 2.81 -26.69
CA SER A 231 -22.09 4.12 -27.30
C SER A 231 -22.53 4.23 -28.75
N ILE A 232 -22.67 3.11 -29.45
CA ILE A 232 -23.18 3.09 -30.85
C ILE A 232 -24.66 3.56 -30.92
N HIS A 233 -25.43 3.28 -29.87
CA HIS A 233 -26.84 3.65 -29.77
C HIS A 233 -27.06 5.06 -29.20
N HIS A 234 -26.03 5.70 -28.69
CA HIS A 234 -26.03 7.07 -28.21
C HIS A 234 -25.17 7.94 -29.14
N PRO A 235 -25.66 9.09 -29.61
CA PRO A 235 -25.19 9.74 -30.84
C PRO A 235 -23.79 10.39 -30.78
N LYS A 236 -22.97 10.19 -29.76
CA LYS A 236 -21.66 10.86 -29.70
C LYS A 236 -20.56 9.98 -29.09
N THR A 237 -19.83 9.30 -29.96
CA THR A 237 -18.43 9.00 -29.63
C THR A 237 -17.57 10.22 -29.93
N ASN A 238 -16.64 10.54 -29.03
CA ASN A 238 -15.74 11.67 -29.21
C ASN A 238 -14.78 11.42 -30.39
N HIS A 239 -14.55 12.45 -31.22
CA HIS A 239 -13.53 12.37 -32.26
C HIS A 239 -12.12 12.32 -31.67
N SER A 240 -11.22 11.59 -32.30
CA SER A 240 -9.84 11.43 -31.82
C SER A 240 -9.15 12.77 -31.55
N HIS A 241 -9.32 13.79 -32.41
CA HIS A 241 -8.77 15.11 -32.16
C HIS A 241 -9.23 15.67 -30.82
N TYR A 242 -10.53 15.61 -30.50
CA TYR A 242 -11.06 16.08 -29.20
C TYR A 242 -10.45 15.30 -28.03
N VAL A 243 -10.41 13.97 -28.12
CA VAL A 243 -9.90 13.08 -27.06
C VAL A 243 -8.46 13.41 -26.69
N TRP A 244 -7.59 13.63 -27.69
CA TRP A 244 -6.16 13.80 -27.46
C TRP A 244 -5.71 15.25 -27.23
N THR A 245 -6.52 16.24 -27.61
CA THR A 245 -6.14 17.65 -27.60
C THR A 245 -7.06 18.55 -26.79
N SER A 246 -8.16 18.03 -26.22
CA SER A 246 -9.06 18.83 -25.39
C SER A 246 -8.58 18.86 -23.94
N PHE A 247 -8.19 20.04 -23.48
CA PHE A 247 -7.72 20.31 -22.14
C PHE A 247 -8.55 21.42 -21.47
N PRO A 248 -9.84 21.21 -21.20
CA PRO A 248 -10.62 22.16 -20.41
C PRO A 248 -9.99 22.23 -19.00
N ASN A 249 -9.83 23.45 -18.50
CA ASN A 249 -9.23 23.68 -17.19
C ASN A 249 -10.31 23.84 -16.12
N GLY A 250 -10.47 22.85 -15.26
CA GLY A 250 -11.41 22.88 -14.14
C GLY A 250 -10.80 23.42 -12.84
N THR A 251 -9.59 23.99 -12.89
CA THR A 251 -8.92 24.60 -11.74
C THR A 251 -8.52 26.05 -12.03
N GLU A 252 -8.14 26.80 -11.03
CA GLU A 252 -7.61 28.17 -11.22
C GLU A 252 -6.09 28.19 -11.50
N TRP A 253 -5.47 27.05 -11.63
CA TRP A 253 -4.03 26.90 -11.93
C TRP A 253 -3.80 26.84 -13.44
N PRO A 254 -2.58 27.15 -13.92
CA PRO A 254 -2.22 26.91 -15.33
C PRO A 254 -2.49 25.45 -15.72
N ILE A 255 -2.94 25.24 -16.97
CA ILE A 255 -3.40 23.93 -17.45
C ILE A 255 -2.40 22.79 -17.24
N GLY A 256 -1.09 23.05 -17.40
CA GLY A 256 -0.05 22.05 -17.15
C GLY A 256 -0.03 21.61 -15.68
N TRP A 257 -0.19 22.53 -14.74
CA TRP A 257 -0.27 22.22 -13.31
C TRP A 257 -1.57 21.49 -12.96
N SER A 258 -2.69 21.97 -13.52
CA SER A 258 -3.99 21.32 -13.39
C SER A 258 -3.95 19.86 -13.86
N THR A 259 -3.27 19.59 -14.98
CA THR A 259 -3.08 18.23 -15.50
C THR A 259 -2.26 17.37 -14.54
N ILE A 260 -1.18 17.90 -13.95
CA ILE A 260 -0.36 17.17 -12.96
C ILE A 260 -1.19 16.86 -11.70
N MET A 261 -2.02 17.78 -11.23
CA MET A 261 -2.96 17.52 -10.12
C MET A 261 -3.95 16.40 -10.47
N GLY A 262 -4.40 16.32 -11.73
CA GLY A 262 -5.26 15.27 -12.26
C GLY A 262 -4.61 13.87 -12.28
N PHE A 263 -3.29 13.77 -12.15
CA PHE A 263 -2.58 12.48 -12.03
C PHE A 263 -2.98 11.69 -10.79
N LEU A 264 -3.68 12.31 -9.83
CA LEU A 264 -4.22 11.63 -8.65
C LEU A 264 -5.02 10.37 -9.03
N THR A 265 -5.82 10.43 -10.10
CA THR A 265 -6.56 9.25 -10.61
C THR A 265 -5.63 8.08 -10.92
N THR A 266 -4.55 8.33 -11.66
CA THR A 266 -3.59 7.28 -12.04
C THR A 266 -2.78 6.79 -10.85
N ILE A 267 -2.30 7.71 -10.02
CA ILE A 267 -1.46 7.41 -8.86
C ILE A 267 -2.23 6.58 -7.83
N TRP A 268 -3.46 6.99 -7.53
CA TRP A 268 -4.31 6.27 -6.59
C TRP A 268 -4.74 4.90 -7.13
N THR A 269 -5.15 4.84 -8.41
CA THR A 269 -5.54 3.58 -9.05
C THR A 269 -4.39 2.58 -9.12
N LEU A 270 -3.18 3.04 -9.43
CA LEU A 270 -2.00 2.18 -9.51
C LEU A 270 -1.30 2.00 -8.14
N SER A 271 -1.89 2.40 -7.03
CA SER A 271 -1.41 2.06 -5.69
C SER A 271 -1.74 0.60 -5.35
N GLY A 272 -0.97 -0.03 -4.46
CA GLY A 272 -1.21 -1.42 -4.03
C GLY A 272 -0.32 -2.47 -4.72
N TYR A 273 0.50 -2.10 -5.71
CA TYR A 273 1.52 -3.01 -6.26
C TYR A 273 2.61 -3.37 -5.24
N ASP A 274 2.70 -2.68 -4.13
CA ASP A 274 3.58 -2.95 -2.98
C ASP A 274 3.09 -4.08 -2.08
N ALA A 275 1.82 -4.48 -2.17
CA ALA A 275 1.23 -5.53 -1.34
C ALA A 275 2.07 -6.83 -1.29
N PRO A 276 2.66 -7.36 -2.39
CA PRO A 276 3.51 -8.54 -2.34
C PRO A 276 4.78 -8.35 -1.50
N PHE A 277 5.27 -7.13 -1.33
CA PHE A 277 6.40 -6.87 -0.43
C PHE A 277 6.01 -7.14 1.02
N HIS A 278 4.88 -6.60 1.46
CA HIS A 278 4.37 -6.74 2.82
C HIS A 278 3.84 -8.14 3.14
N LEU A 279 3.52 -8.93 2.10
CA LEU A 279 3.08 -10.32 2.18
C LEU A 279 4.23 -11.32 1.92
N SER A 280 5.46 -10.86 1.79
CA SER A 280 6.60 -11.71 1.43
C SER A 280 6.87 -12.83 2.44
N GLU A 281 6.57 -12.63 3.73
CA GLU A 281 6.68 -13.67 4.76
C GLU A 281 5.60 -14.76 4.64
N GLU A 282 4.50 -14.51 3.92
CA GLU A 282 3.45 -15.48 3.59
C GLU A 282 3.67 -16.14 2.22
N CYS A 283 4.69 -15.70 1.44
CA CYS A 283 4.98 -16.15 0.08
C CYS A 283 6.11 -17.18 0.06
N SER A 284 5.93 -18.25 -0.71
CA SER A 284 6.96 -19.23 -1.02
C SER A 284 7.91 -18.70 -2.08
N ASN A 285 9.22 -18.90 -1.93
CA ASN A 285 10.26 -18.37 -2.80
C ASN A 285 10.16 -16.84 -2.96
N ALA A 286 10.00 -16.17 -1.83
CA ALA A 286 9.62 -14.75 -1.73
C ALA A 286 10.59 -13.80 -2.45
N ASN A 287 11.90 -14.10 -2.45
CA ASN A 287 12.94 -13.31 -3.11
C ASN A 287 12.83 -13.28 -4.66
N ILE A 288 12.03 -14.17 -5.26
CA ILE A 288 11.74 -14.19 -6.70
C ILE A 288 10.27 -13.94 -6.98
N ALA A 289 9.37 -14.58 -6.22
CA ALA A 289 7.93 -14.53 -6.47
C ALA A 289 7.34 -13.15 -6.16
N SER A 290 7.67 -12.56 -5.01
CA SER A 290 7.14 -11.25 -4.62
C SER A 290 7.59 -10.11 -5.56
N PRO A 291 8.88 -9.95 -5.95
CA PRO A 291 9.26 -8.91 -6.90
C PRO A 291 8.64 -9.08 -8.29
N ARG A 292 8.45 -10.32 -8.76
CA ARG A 292 7.73 -10.58 -10.01
C ARG A 292 6.25 -10.18 -9.89
N ALA A 293 5.59 -10.48 -8.78
CA ALA A 293 4.22 -10.06 -8.54
C ALA A 293 4.08 -8.54 -8.54
N ILE A 294 5.00 -7.80 -7.90
CA ILE A 294 5.06 -6.32 -7.94
C ILE A 294 5.12 -5.82 -9.39
N ALA A 295 6.09 -6.32 -10.17
CA ALA A 295 6.30 -5.90 -11.55
C ALA A 295 5.08 -6.24 -12.44
N MET A 296 4.52 -7.46 -12.32
CA MET A 296 3.35 -7.90 -13.08
C MET A 296 2.12 -7.03 -12.76
N THR A 297 1.91 -6.70 -11.49
CA THR A 297 0.78 -5.86 -11.07
C THR A 297 0.88 -4.46 -11.65
N ALA A 298 2.03 -3.82 -11.53
CA ALA A 298 2.24 -2.49 -12.08
C ALA A 298 2.09 -2.47 -13.62
N GLN A 299 2.64 -3.47 -14.34
CA GLN A 299 2.48 -3.58 -15.80
C GLN A 299 1.02 -3.81 -16.21
N SER A 300 0.31 -4.70 -15.51
CA SER A 300 -1.12 -4.91 -15.76
C SER A 300 -1.90 -3.62 -15.60
N GLY A 301 -1.58 -2.84 -14.56
CA GLY A 301 -2.17 -1.52 -14.32
C GLY A 301 -1.92 -0.55 -15.46
N LEU A 302 -0.68 -0.46 -15.96
CA LEU A 302 -0.36 0.40 -17.10
C LEU A 302 -1.21 0.06 -18.33
N VAL A 303 -1.23 -1.23 -18.73
CA VAL A 303 -1.83 -1.66 -20.00
C VAL A 303 -3.35 -1.68 -19.93
N LEU A 304 -3.91 -2.39 -18.96
CA LEU A 304 -5.37 -2.55 -18.83
C LEU A 304 -6.03 -1.24 -18.43
N GLY A 305 -5.39 -0.47 -17.52
CA GLY A 305 -5.92 0.82 -17.12
C GLY A 305 -5.90 1.84 -18.25
N PHE A 306 -4.87 1.82 -19.11
CA PHE A 306 -4.86 2.64 -20.32
C PHE A 306 -6.02 2.30 -21.27
N ALA A 307 -6.30 1.02 -21.47
CA ALA A 307 -7.44 0.59 -22.27
C ALA A 307 -8.78 1.07 -21.69
N ILE A 308 -8.95 0.98 -20.36
CA ILE A 308 -10.14 1.50 -19.67
C ILE A 308 -10.25 3.03 -19.86
N MET A 309 -9.16 3.77 -19.67
CA MET A 309 -9.15 5.23 -19.84
C MET A 309 -9.47 5.63 -21.27
N LEU A 310 -8.93 4.92 -22.28
CA LEU A 310 -9.29 5.14 -23.69
C LEU A 310 -10.79 5.02 -23.90
N ILE A 311 -11.41 3.95 -23.41
CA ILE A 311 -12.85 3.75 -23.57
C ILE A 311 -13.62 4.90 -22.92
N ILE A 312 -13.27 5.29 -21.70
CA ILE A 312 -13.94 6.39 -20.98
C ILE A 312 -13.88 7.68 -21.78
N VAL A 313 -12.68 8.09 -22.22
CA VAL A 313 -12.52 9.39 -22.90
C VAL A 313 -13.15 9.43 -24.29
N TYR A 314 -13.28 8.27 -24.98
CA TYR A 314 -14.01 8.18 -26.23
C TYR A 314 -15.53 8.15 -26.06
N THR A 315 -16.04 7.68 -24.92
CA THR A 315 -17.49 7.47 -24.72
C THR A 315 -18.15 8.53 -23.83
N VAL A 316 -17.40 9.31 -23.05
CA VAL A 316 -17.96 10.39 -22.22
C VAL A 316 -18.56 11.49 -23.11
N THR A 317 -19.82 11.84 -22.86
CA THR A 317 -20.54 12.87 -23.65
C THR A 317 -20.57 14.22 -22.99
N ASP A 318 -20.77 14.26 -21.67
CA ASP A 318 -20.79 15.48 -20.87
C ASP A 318 -19.93 15.30 -19.61
N ILE A 319 -18.75 15.93 -19.63
CA ILE A 319 -17.80 15.89 -18.50
C ILE A 319 -18.37 16.63 -17.30
N THR A 320 -19.14 17.71 -17.52
CA THR A 320 -19.70 18.51 -16.42
C THR A 320 -20.70 17.69 -15.61
N ASP A 321 -21.58 16.93 -16.27
CA ASP A 321 -22.51 16.03 -15.59
C ASP A 321 -21.77 14.87 -14.88
N VAL A 322 -20.69 14.35 -15.47
CA VAL A 322 -19.86 13.32 -14.82
C VAL A 322 -19.25 13.84 -13.53
N VAL A 323 -18.72 15.06 -13.54
CA VAL A 323 -17.94 15.60 -12.40
C VAL A 323 -18.84 16.22 -11.32
N ALA A 324 -19.87 16.94 -11.74
CA ALA A 324 -20.72 17.76 -10.86
C ALA A 324 -22.23 17.44 -11.00
N GLY A 325 -22.57 16.26 -11.57
CA GLY A 325 -23.95 15.84 -11.75
C GLY A 325 -24.67 15.48 -10.44
N GLN A 326 -25.99 15.33 -10.57
CA GLN A 326 -26.91 15.13 -9.43
C GLN A 326 -26.61 13.93 -8.52
N TYR A 327 -25.92 12.94 -9.02
CA TYR A 327 -25.62 11.71 -8.27
C TYR A 327 -24.36 11.82 -7.39
N GLY A 328 -23.53 12.85 -7.57
CA GLY A 328 -22.29 13.06 -6.80
C GLY A 328 -21.25 11.92 -6.94
N GLN A 329 -21.47 11.02 -7.92
CA GLN A 329 -20.60 9.86 -8.18
C GLN A 329 -20.29 9.78 -9.69
N PRO A 330 -19.05 10.17 -10.10
CA PRO A 330 -18.69 10.35 -11.51
C PRO A 330 -18.93 9.12 -12.39
N PHE A 331 -18.55 7.93 -11.93
CA PHE A 331 -18.69 6.71 -12.74
C PHE A 331 -20.16 6.28 -12.88
N GLY A 332 -21.01 6.55 -11.88
CA GLY A 332 -22.45 6.33 -11.97
C GLY A 332 -23.07 7.17 -13.10
N SER A 333 -22.80 8.48 -13.11
CA SER A 333 -23.23 9.38 -14.20
C SER A 333 -22.71 8.93 -15.56
N LEU A 334 -21.44 8.53 -15.67
CA LEU A 334 -20.85 8.01 -16.90
C LEU A 334 -21.58 6.75 -17.41
N CYS A 335 -21.87 5.79 -16.52
CA CYS A 335 -22.61 4.59 -16.89
C CYS A 335 -23.99 4.90 -17.44
N LEU A 336 -24.69 5.87 -16.84
CA LEU A 336 -26.02 6.31 -17.30
C LEU A 336 -25.96 7.01 -18.65
N GLN A 337 -24.96 7.87 -18.87
CA GLN A 337 -24.76 8.57 -20.15
C GLN A 337 -24.53 7.59 -21.31
N VAL A 338 -23.71 6.56 -21.10
CA VAL A 338 -23.26 5.66 -22.17
C VAL A 338 -24.25 4.51 -22.40
N LEU A 339 -24.78 3.93 -21.34
CA LEU A 339 -25.59 2.70 -21.41
C LEU A 339 -27.09 2.92 -21.15
N GLY A 340 -27.47 4.13 -20.71
CA GLY A 340 -28.83 4.41 -20.23
C GLY A 340 -29.12 3.80 -18.85
N GLN A 341 -30.34 4.01 -18.34
CA GLN A 341 -30.66 3.73 -16.95
C GLN A 341 -30.48 2.26 -16.53
N LYS A 342 -31.10 1.31 -17.27
CA LYS A 342 -31.09 -0.11 -16.86
C LYS A 342 -29.72 -0.77 -17.02
N ALA A 343 -29.11 -0.60 -18.19
CA ALA A 343 -27.80 -1.18 -18.47
C ALA A 343 -26.68 -0.45 -17.72
N GLY A 344 -26.79 0.88 -17.56
CA GLY A 344 -25.86 1.67 -16.75
C GLY A 344 -25.89 1.25 -15.28
N LEU A 345 -27.08 1.06 -14.69
CA LEU A 345 -27.22 0.56 -13.31
C LEU A 345 -26.64 -0.85 -13.16
N ALA A 346 -26.85 -1.73 -14.14
CA ALA A 346 -26.27 -3.08 -14.10
C ALA A 346 -24.74 -3.04 -14.14
N MET A 347 -24.14 -2.26 -15.04
CA MET A 347 -22.68 -2.09 -15.11
C MET A 347 -22.12 -1.49 -13.81
N PHE A 348 -22.78 -0.48 -13.28
CA PHE A 348 -22.42 0.16 -12.03
C PHE A 348 -22.47 -0.84 -10.85
N SER A 349 -23.50 -1.70 -10.79
CA SER A 349 -23.62 -2.74 -9.76
C SER A 349 -22.51 -3.80 -9.85
N LEU A 350 -22.11 -4.21 -11.06
CA LEU A 350 -20.94 -5.11 -11.25
C LEU A 350 -19.65 -4.48 -10.72
N ASN A 351 -19.48 -3.17 -10.96
CA ASN A 351 -18.32 -2.42 -10.44
C ASN A 351 -18.36 -2.29 -8.90
N ILE A 352 -19.51 -2.13 -8.29
CA ILE A 352 -19.68 -2.09 -6.82
C ILE A 352 -19.19 -3.40 -6.19
N ILE A 353 -19.52 -4.56 -6.76
CA ILE A 353 -19.03 -5.85 -6.29
C ILE A 353 -17.50 -5.93 -6.43
N ALA A 354 -16.94 -5.43 -7.55
CA ALA A 354 -15.50 -5.37 -7.74
C ALA A 354 -14.82 -4.47 -6.68
N GLN A 355 -15.39 -3.30 -6.38
CA GLN A 355 -14.90 -2.38 -5.37
C GLN A 355 -14.89 -2.99 -3.96
N PHE A 356 -15.85 -3.84 -3.63
CA PHE A 356 -15.87 -4.56 -2.36
C PHE A 356 -14.61 -5.42 -2.18
N PHE A 357 -14.19 -6.16 -3.20
CA PHE A 357 -12.96 -6.96 -3.15
C PHE A 357 -11.69 -6.10 -3.02
N VAL A 358 -11.68 -4.91 -3.62
CA VAL A 358 -10.59 -3.93 -3.41
C VAL A 358 -10.50 -3.56 -1.93
N GLY A 359 -11.64 -3.28 -1.28
CA GLY A 359 -11.72 -2.96 0.15
C GLY A 359 -11.18 -4.08 1.05
N VAL A 360 -11.50 -5.34 0.73
CA VAL A 360 -10.95 -6.51 1.44
C VAL A 360 -9.45 -6.59 1.28
N GLY A 361 -8.93 -6.54 0.05
CA GLY A 361 -7.49 -6.61 -0.26
C GLY A 361 -6.70 -5.50 0.42
N CYS A 362 -7.20 -4.28 0.37
CA CYS A 362 -6.61 -3.11 1.01
C CYS A 362 -6.54 -3.27 2.54
N THR A 363 -7.62 -3.78 3.16
CA THR A 363 -7.65 -4.05 4.61
C THR A 363 -6.66 -5.14 5.01
N VAL A 364 -6.54 -6.21 4.21
CA VAL A 364 -5.55 -7.29 4.43
C VAL A 364 -4.14 -6.71 4.45
N THR A 365 -3.74 -5.98 3.41
CA THR A 365 -2.39 -5.41 3.30
C THR A 365 -2.10 -4.43 4.42
N ALA A 366 -3.03 -3.51 4.71
CA ALA A 366 -2.90 -2.55 5.81
C ALA A 366 -2.66 -3.24 7.16
N THR A 367 -3.37 -4.32 7.42
CA THR A 367 -3.23 -5.09 8.66
C THR A 367 -1.84 -5.71 8.81
N ARG A 368 -1.24 -6.24 7.72
CA ARG A 368 0.12 -6.83 7.74
C ARG A 368 1.18 -5.77 8.00
N VAL A 369 1.04 -4.59 7.40
CA VAL A 369 1.95 -3.46 7.63
C VAL A 369 1.91 -3.02 9.09
N ILE A 370 0.71 -2.83 9.65
CA ILE A 370 0.54 -2.42 11.05
C ILE A 370 1.10 -3.49 12.01
N PHE A 371 0.86 -4.77 11.70
CA PHE A 371 1.45 -5.88 12.46
C PHE A 371 2.97 -5.83 12.45
N ALA A 372 3.60 -5.71 11.27
CA ALA A 372 5.05 -5.70 11.13
C ALA A 372 5.69 -4.56 11.95
N TYR A 373 5.13 -3.36 11.86
CA TYR A 373 5.63 -2.21 12.63
C TYR A 373 5.38 -2.33 14.12
N SER A 374 4.27 -2.96 14.51
CA SER A 374 3.95 -3.23 15.90
C SER A 374 4.87 -4.29 16.50
N ARG A 375 5.25 -5.31 15.72
CA ARG A 375 6.24 -6.31 16.12
C ARG A 375 7.55 -5.66 16.53
N ASP A 376 7.98 -4.65 15.77
CA ASP A 376 9.20 -3.89 16.05
C ASP A 376 9.01 -2.77 17.10
N GLY A 377 7.80 -2.57 17.60
CA GLY A 377 7.48 -1.58 18.61
C GLY A 377 7.34 -0.15 18.07
N ALA A 378 7.26 0.06 16.76
CA ALA A 378 7.27 1.37 16.10
C ALA A 378 5.96 2.18 16.26
N ILE A 379 4.86 1.55 16.69
CA ILE A 379 3.53 2.15 16.79
C ILE A 379 3.03 2.15 18.23
N VAL A 380 2.27 3.17 18.60
CA VAL A 380 1.59 3.22 19.90
C VAL A 380 0.64 2.03 20.04
N GLY A 381 0.71 1.32 21.17
CA GLY A 381 -0.09 0.11 21.36
C GLY A 381 0.46 -1.16 20.71
N SER A 382 1.72 -1.17 20.28
CA SER A 382 2.40 -2.32 19.66
C SER A 382 2.19 -3.65 20.40
N ARG A 383 2.08 -3.61 21.73
CA ARG A 383 1.81 -4.79 22.58
C ARG A 383 0.54 -5.54 22.17
N TRP A 384 -0.48 -4.82 21.70
CA TRP A 384 -1.74 -5.42 21.28
C TRP A 384 -1.74 -5.74 19.78
N TRP A 385 -1.25 -4.82 18.95
CA TRP A 385 -1.27 -4.96 17.50
C TRP A 385 -0.33 -6.04 16.96
N SER A 386 0.72 -6.41 17.72
CA SER A 386 1.65 -7.48 17.37
C SER A 386 1.19 -8.89 17.73
N GLN A 387 -0.03 -9.06 18.27
CA GLN A 387 -0.53 -10.37 18.64
C GLN A 387 -1.14 -11.10 17.46
N ILE A 388 -0.69 -12.34 17.24
CA ILE A 388 -1.25 -13.26 16.25
C ILE A 388 -2.24 -14.20 16.93
N HIS A 389 -3.42 -14.34 16.35
CA HIS A 389 -4.44 -15.25 16.85
C HIS A 389 -4.00 -16.72 16.65
N PRO A 390 -4.03 -17.58 17.70
CA PRO A 390 -3.42 -18.91 17.64
C PRO A 390 -4.05 -19.87 16.62
N LYS A 391 -5.34 -19.74 16.32
CA LYS A 391 -6.06 -20.61 15.37
C LYS A 391 -5.94 -20.12 13.93
N THR A 392 -6.24 -18.84 13.67
CA THR A 392 -6.27 -18.28 12.31
C THR A 392 -4.88 -17.88 11.79
N ARG A 393 -3.91 -17.70 12.70
CA ARG A 393 -2.56 -17.19 12.38
C ARG A 393 -2.59 -15.82 11.69
N THR A 394 -3.54 -14.98 12.08
CA THR A 394 -3.74 -13.62 11.57
C THR A 394 -3.75 -12.60 12.70
N PRO A 395 -3.35 -11.34 12.46
CA PRO A 395 -3.26 -10.31 13.48
C PRO A 395 -4.61 -9.61 13.70
N VAL A 396 -5.54 -10.27 14.40
CA VAL A 396 -6.93 -9.83 14.61
C VAL A 396 -7.02 -8.45 15.26
N TYR A 397 -6.20 -8.18 16.29
CA TYR A 397 -6.22 -6.86 16.95
C TYR A 397 -5.77 -5.74 16.00
N ALA A 398 -4.74 -5.97 15.18
CA ALA A 398 -4.32 -4.98 14.18
C ALA A 398 -5.42 -4.74 13.13
N THR A 399 -6.18 -5.78 12.75
CA THR A 399 -7.32 -5.64 11.84
C THR A 399 -8.34 -4.64 12.38
N TRP A 400 -8.83 -4.87 13.61
CA TRP A 400 -9.83 -3.97 14.20
C TRP A 400 -9.28 -2.58 14.49
N GLY A 401 -7.99 -2.45 14.81
CA GLY A 401 -7.34 -1.17 14.98
C GLY A 401 -7.29 -0.33 13.69
N VAL A 402 -6.90 -0.95 12.58
CA VAL A 402 -6.93 -0.30 11.25
C VAL A 402 -8.34 0.16 10.90
N LEU A 403 -9.34 -0.70 11.10
CA LEU A 403 -10.73 -0.39 10.77
C LEU A 403 -11.32 0.69 11.68
N LEU A 404 -10.93 0.73 12.96
CA LEU A 404 -11.31 1.81 13.86
C LEU A 404 -10.76 3.16 13.38
N VAL A 405 -9.47 3.21 12.99
CA VAL A 405 -8.88 4.43 12.42
C VAL A 405 -9.58 4.82 11.11
N ALA A 406 -9.88 3.85 10.24
CA ALA A 406 -10.63 4.10 9.01
C ALA A 406 -12.04 4.67 9.29
N ALA A 407 -12.74 4.15 10.29
CA ALA A 407 -14.04 4.66 10.71
C ALA A 407 -13.96 6.11 11.25
N LEU A 408 -12.93 6.41 12.06
CA LEU A 408 -12.68 7.77 12.56
C LEU A 408 -12.35 8.75 11.42
N LEU A 409 -11.51 8.35 10.47
CA LEU A 409 -11.23 9.15 9.27
C LEU A 409 -12.48 9.36 8.42
N GLY A 410 -13.39 8.40 8.36
CA GLY A 410 -14.68 8.53 7.69
C GLY A 410 -15.54 9.68 8.21
N LEU A 411 -15.36 10.10 9.48
CA LEU A 411 -16.06 11.27 10.03
C LEU A 411 -15.73 12.58 9.31
N LEU A 412 -14.64 12.64 8.56
CA LEU A 412 -14.27 13.81 7.75
C LEU A 412 -15.34 14.14 6.70
N MET A 413 -16.19 13.18 6.29
CA MET A 413 -17.29 13.44 5.36
C MET A 413 -18.33 14.43 5.91
N PHE A 414 -18.46 14.54 7.24
CA PHE A 414 -19.36 15.51 7.87
C PHE A 414 -18.77 16.93 7.88
N ALA A 415 -17.46 17.06 7.69
CA ALA A 415 -16.81 18.38 7.62
C ALA A 415 -16.99 19.01 6.22
N SER A 416 -16.59 18.30 5.16
CA SER A 416 -16.84 18.70 3.76
C SER A 416 -16.49 17.54 2.80
N PRO A 417 -17.02 17.55 1.55
CA PRO A 417 -16.59 16.63 0.49
C PRO A 417 -15.09 16.74 0.17
N VAL A 418 -14.51 17.93 0.29
CA VAL A 418 -13.06 18.15 0.07
C VAL A 418 -12.25 17.54 1.21
N ALA A 419 -12.74 17.60 2.46
CA ALA A 419 -12.05 17.01 3.60
C ALA A 419 -11.95 15.48 3.50
N ILE A 420 -13.03 14.79 3.13
CA ILE A 420 -12.95 13.33 2.89
C ILE A 420 -12.17 13.03 1.61
N GLY A 421 -12.24 13.88 0.59
CA GLY A 421 -11.43 13.78 -0.63
C GLY A 421 -9.92 13.83 -0.35
N ALA A 422 -9.49 14.57 0.68
CA ALA A 422 -8.08 14.62 1.08
C ALA A 422 -7.52 13.25 1.50
N VAL A 423 -8.36 12.31 1.98
CA VAL A 423 -7.92 10.96 2.37
C VAL A 423 -7.33 10.19 1.18
N PHE A 424 -7.84 10.41 -0.04
CA PHE A 424 -7.28 9.82 -1.27
C PHE A 424 -5.87 10.36 -1.55
N SER A 425 -5.69 11.68 -1.47
CA SER A 425 -4.39 12.32 -1.69
C SER A 425 -3.37 11.97 -0.60
N ILE A 426 -3.81 11.89 0.67
CA ILE A 426 -2.95 11.49 1.80
C ILE A 426 -2.44 10.06 1.57
N GLY A 427 -3.32 9.13 1.19
CA GLY A 427 -2.94 7.75 0.88
C GLY A 427 -1.83 7.71 -0.17
N ALA A 428 -2.03 8.40 -1.29
CA ALA A 428 -1.05 8.48 -2.37
C ALA A 428 0.28 9.10 -1.92
N ILE A 429 0.27 10.29 -1.31
CA ILE A 429 1.48 11.01 -0.88
C ILE A 429 2.27 10.20 0.14
N ALA A 430 1.59 9.66 1.14
CA ALA A 430 2.22 8.91 2.22
C ALA A 430 2.88 7.62 1.71
N GLN A 431 2.21 6.87 0.84
CA GLN A 431 2.77 5.67 0.23
C GLN A 431 3.98 6.00 -0.66
N TYR A 432 3.85 6.99 -1.57
CA TYR A 432 4.98 7.38 -2.44
C TYR A 432 6.18 7.89 -1.66
N THR A 433 5.97 8.59 -0.54
CA THR A 433 7.07 8.99 0.36
C THR A 433 7.74 7.76 0.97
N ALA A 434 6.97 6.76 1.40
CA ALA A 434 7.51 5.52 1.93
C ALA A 434 8.23 4.69 0.85
N PHE A 435 7.70 4.63 -0.38
CA PHE A 435 8.28 3.89 -1.50
C PHE A 435 9.62 4.48 -1.95
N THR A 436 9.69 5.80 -2.03
CA THR A 436 10.84 6.49 -2.62
C THR A 436 11.97 6.71 -1.62
N THR A 437 11.68 6.76 -0.31
CA THR A 437 12.72 6.99 0.70
C THR A 437 13.83 5.92 0.67
N PRO A 438 13.59 4.60 0.70
CA PRO A 438 14.67 3.61 0.60
C PRO A 438 15.36 3.62 -0.76
N VAL A 439 14.66 4.00 -1.85
CA VAL A 439 15.26 4.20 -3.17
C VAL A 439 16.23 5.38 -3.16
N ALA A 440 15.87 6.49 -2.52
CA ALA A 440 16.73 7.65 -2.34
C ALA A 440 17.96 7.31 -1.48
N LEU A 441 17.77 6.59 -0.37
CA LEU A 441 18.87 6.12 0.48
C LEU A 441 19.84 5.24 -0.32
N LYS A 442 19.33 4.32 -1.14
CA LYS A 442 20.14 3.51 -2.04
C LYS A 442 20.87 4.36 -3.09
N LEU A 443 20.20 5.36 -3.67
CA LEU A 443 20.77 6.19 -4.73
C LEU A 443 21.91 7.06 -4.24
N PHE A 444 21.76 7.69 -3.07
CA PHE A 444 22.68 8.71 -2.57
C PHE A 444 23.67 8.22 -1.50
N PHE A 445 23.32 7.16 -0.76
CA PHE A 445 24.10 6.73 0.42
C PHE A 445 24.51 5.25 0.37
N ASP A 446 24.32 4.56 -0.77
CA ASP A 446 24.75 3.16 -0.91
C ASP A 446 26.28 3.06 -1.02
N ASN A 447 26.93 2.84 0.10
CA ASN A 447 28.34 2.55 0.21
C ASN A 447 28.61 1.02 0.19
N GLY A 448 27.95 0.27 -0.70
CA GLY A 448 28.04 -1.20 -0.80
C GLY A 448 27.20 -1.95 0.24
N ARG A 449 26.23 -1.27 0.88
CA ARG A 449 25.28 -1.88 1.80
C ARG A 449 24.18 -2.65 1.09
N PHE A 450 23.78 -2.18 -0.09
CA PHE A 450 22.81 -2.89 -0.91
C PHE A 450 23.46 -4.07 -1.60
N LYS A 451 22.96 -5.27 -1.34
CA LYS A 451 23.32 -6.46 -2.10
C LYS A 451 22.12 -6.91 -2.93
N PRO A 452 22.27 -6.99 -4.27
CA PRO A 452 21.18 -7.41 -5.14
C PRO A 452 20.69 -8.80 -4.81
N GLY A 453 19.36 -9.00 -4.81
CA GLY A 453 18.74 -10.29 -4.74
C GLY A 453 18.79 -11.03 -6.09
N PRO A 454 18.20 -12.25 -6.17
CA PRO A 454 18.11 -13.02 -7.41
C PRO A 454 17.39 -12.29 -8.55
N TRP A 455 16.42 -11.47 -8.23
CA TRP A 455 15.77 -10.54 -9.16
C TRP A 455 16.34 -9.15 -8.97
N ASN A 456 16.99 -8.59 -9.99
CA ASN A 456 17.62 -7.27 -9.90
C ASN A 456 17.61 -6.55 -11.25
N LEU A 457 17.76 -5.23 -11.21
CA LEU A 457 17.74 -4.34 -12.36
C LEU A 457 19.12 -4.16 -13.02
N GLY A 458 20.18 -4.67 -12.41
CA GLY A 458 21.55 -4.52 -12.89
C GLY A 458 21.91 -3.05 -13.15
N LYS A 459 22.36 -2.75 -14.38
CA LYS A 459 22.76 -1.39 -14.79
C LYS A 459 21.62 -0.36 -14.78
N TYR A 460 20.37 -0.78 -14.83
CA TYR A 460 19.20 0.10 -14.83
C TYR A 460 18.75 0.52 -13.43
N SER A 461 19.30 -0.06 -12.38
CA SER A 461 18.91 0.21 -11.00
C SER A 461 19.04 1.70 -10.62
N LYS A 462 20.20 2.31 -10.89
CA LYS A 462 20.43 3.74 -10.59
C LYS A 462 19.59 4.68 -11.46
N PRO A 463 19.52 4.53 -12.81
CA PRO A 463 18.67 5.37 -13.66
C PRO A 463 17.19 5.32 -13.25
N LEU A 464 16.62 4.13 -13.04
CA LEU A 464 15.24 4.00 -12.61
C LEU A 464 15.00 4.58 -11.21
N GLY A 465 15.96 4.41 -10.30
CA GLY A 465 15.91 5.05 -8.99
C GLY A 465 15.88 6.57 -9.06
N ALA A 466 16.68 7.17 -9.95
CA ALA A 466 16.69 8.62 -10.17
C ALA A 466 15.34 9.11 -10.75
N VAL A 467 14.74 8.35 -11.68
CA VAL A 467 13.41 8.66 -12.24
C VAL A 467 12.34 8.58 -11.15
N ALA A 468 12.35 7.53 -10.32
CA ALA A 468 11.40 7.38 -9.20
C ALA A 468 11.55 8.51 -8.17
N PHE A 469 12.77 8.93 -7.86
CA PHE A 469 13.03 10.05 -6.96
C PHE A 469 12.56 11.39 -7.53
N GLY A 470 12.85 11.66 -8.82
CA GLY A 470 12.36 12.86 -9.51
C GLY A 470 10.83 12.92 -9.57
N TRP A 471 10.20 11.78 -9.82
CA TRP A 471 8.74 11.65 -9.78
C TRP A 471 8.15 12.03 -8.42
N TRP A 472 8.72 11.52 -7.34
CA TRP A 472 8.30 11.85 -5.98
C TRP A 472 8.40 13.34 -5.68
N LEU A 473 9.50 14.00 -6.08
CA LEU A 473 9.70 15.45 -5.90
C LEU A 473 8.66 16.29 -6.62
N LEU A 474 8.14 15.81 -7.75
CA LEU A 474 7.10 16.49 -8.51
C LEU A 474 5.71 16.26 -7.90
N ILE A 475 5.37 14.99 -7.63
CA ILE A 475 3.98 14.61 -7.39
C ILE A 475 3.52 14.89 -5.96
N VAL A 476 4.41 14.73 -4.97
CA VAL A 476 4.04 14.97 -3.56
C VAL A 476 3.62 16.42 -3.32
N PRO A 477 4.36 17.45 -3.75
CA PRO A 477 3.86 18.82 -3.67
C PRO A 477 2.59 19.04 -4.51
N ALA A 478 2.54 18.52 -5.75
CA ALA A 478 1.42 18.77 -6.65
C ALA A 478 0.06 18.31 -6.08
N LEU A 479 0.04 17.15 -5.42
CA LEU A 479 -1.18 16.62 -4.79
C LEU A 479 -1.61 17.37 -3.51
N CYS A 480 -0.79 18.28 -3.00
CA CYS A 480 -1.13 19.17 -1.88
C CYS A 480 -1.87 20.43 -2.31
N PHE A 481 -1.88 20.77 -3.61
CA PHE A 481 -2.49 21.99 -4.09
C PHE A 481 -4.03 21.88 -4.10
N PRO A 482 -4.77 22.92 -3.63
CA PRO A 482 -6.21 23.03 -3.82
C PRO A 482 -6.54 23.35 -5.28
N ALA A 483 -7.75 23.03 -5.74
CA ALA A 483 -8.20 23.34 -7.09
C ALA A 483 -8.40 24.85 -7.32
N VAL A 484 -8.68 25.59 -6.26
CA VAL A 484 -8.92 27.04 -6.24
C VAL A 484 -7.77 27.80 -5.56
N LYS A 485 -7.66 29.11 -5.81
CA LYS A 485 -6.62 29.96 -5.22
C LYS A 485 -7.16 31.34 -4.81
N GLY A 486 -6.36 32.08 -4.05
CA GLY A 486 -6.66 33.46 -3.70
C GLY A 486 -7.93 33.62 -2.86
N LYS A 487 -8.90 34.38 -3.32
CA LYS A 487 -10.13 34.71 -2.58
C LYS A 487 -11.11 33.54 -2.45
N ASP A 488 -11.05 32.57 -3.39
CA ASP A 488 -11.93 31.41 -3.43
C ASP A 488 -11.41 30.28 -2.52
N LEU A 489 -10.21 30.45 -1.95
CA LEU A 489 -9.65 29.54 -0.96
C LEU A 489 -10.29 29.78 0.41
N THR A 490 -11.20 28.88 0.77
CA THR A 490 -11.92 28.86 2.04
C THR A 490 -11.63 27.58 2.81
N PRO A 491 -11.99 27.45 4.09
CA PRO A 491 -11.89 26.18 4.81
C PRO A 491 -12.63 25.01 4.14
N LEU A 492 -13.67 25.30 3.35
CA LEU A 492 -14.45 24.26 2.63
C LEU A 492 -13.81 23.84 1.30
N THR A 493 -12.98 24.70 0.69
CA THR A 493 -12.33 24.47 -0.60
C THR A 493 -10.83 24.15 -0.48
N MET A 494 -10.28 24.29 0.74
CA MET A 494 -8.86 24.01 1.03
C MET A 494 -8.56 22.52 0.91
N ASN A 495 -7.46 22.18 0.23
CA ASN A 495 -6.93 20.82 0.24
C ASN A 495 -6.19 20.56 1.58
N TRP A 496 -6.82 19.85 2.48
CA TRP A 496 -6.30 19.57 3.83
C TRP A 496 -5.18 18.53 3.85
N THR A 497 -4.83 17.93 2.72
CA THR A 497 -3.80 16.87 2.59
C THR A 497 -2.48 17.29 3.23
N CYS A 498 -1.99 18.48 2.90
CA CYS A 498 -0.71 18.99 3.43
C CYS A 498 -0.75 19.11 4.97
N LEU A 499 -1.84 19.62 5.53
CA LEU A 499 -1.98 19.78 6.98
C LEU A 499 -2.12 18.43 7.69
N ILE A 500 -2.95 17.53 7.17
CA ILE A 500 -3.22 16.24 7.83
C ILE A 500 -1.97 15.35 7.74
N TYR A 501 -1.42 15.17 6.55
CA TYR A 501 -0.23 14.34 6.38
C TYR A 501 1.01 14.99 7.03
N GLY A 502 1.27 16.26 6.72
CA GLY A 502 2.40 17.00 7.28
C GLY A 502 2.33 17.12 8.80
N GLY A 503 1.14 17.37 9.35
CA GLY A 503 0.89 17.41 10.80
C GLY A 503 1.11 16.06 11.47
N SER A 504 0.62 14.98 10.87
CA SER A 504 0.86 13.60 11.36
C SER A 504 2.34 13.26 11.37
N MET A 505 3.06 13.57 10.30
CA MET A 505 4.50 13.34 10.20
C MET A 505 5.28 14.24 11.17
N PHE A 506 4.89 15.50 11.33
CA PHE A 506 5.49 16.40 12.31
C PHE A 506 5.33 15.87 13.75
N LEU A 507 4.15 15.39 14.12
CA LEU A 507 3.90 14.79 15.43
C LEU A 507 4.73 13.50 15.62
N ALA A 508 4.79 12.64 14.60
CA ALA A 508 5.58 11.41 14.64
C ALA A 508 7.08 11.71 14.81
N MET A 509 7.62 12.69 14.07
CA MET A 509 9.01 13.09 14.16
C MET A 509 9.35 13.81 15.47
N SER A 510 8.44 14.65 15.97
CA SER A 510 8.57 15.30 17.27
C SER A 510 8.59 14.25 18.41
N TRP A 511 7.70 13.26 18.34
CA TRP A 511 7.70 12.14 19.28
C TRP A 511 8.99 11.34 19.23
N TYR A 512 9.53 11.07 18.04
CA TYR A 512 10.84 10.44 17.90
C TYR A 512 11.93 11.26 18.57
N ALA A 513 11.99 12.56 18.33
CA ALA A 513 13.01 13.45 18.87
C ALA A 513 12.97 13.54 20.42
N ILE A 514 11.76 13.58 21.00
CA ILE A 514 11.56 13.74 22.46
C ILE A 514 11.76 12.41 23.19
N ASN A 515 11.17 11.33 22.71
CA ASN A 515 11.09 10.05 23.43
C ASN A 515 11.52 8.85 22.58
N GLY A 516 11.07 8.74 21.33
CA GLY A 516 11.24 7.56 20.49
C GLY A 516 12.70 7.11 20.34
N ARG A 517 13.62 8.05 20.11
CA ARG A 517 15.06 7.78 19.99
C ARG A 517 15.69 7.06 21.18
N LYS A 518 15.04 7.10 22.36
CA LYS A 518 15.56 6.46 23.58
C LYS A 518 15.37 4.95 23.55
N TRP A 519 14.27 4.48 23.01
CA TRP A 519 13.87 3.07 23.04
C TRP A 519 13.77 2.44 21.65
N PHE A 520 13.43 3.19 20.59
CA PHE A 520 13.33 2.67 19.25
C PHE A 520 14.72 2.61 18.59
N LYS A 521 15.15 1.41 18.25
CA LYS A 521 16.48 1.13 17.64
C LYS A 521 16.40 0.68 16.18
N GLY A 522 15.21 0.72 15.58
CA GLY A 522 14.94 0.20 14.24
C GLY A 522 14.30 -1.20 14.27
N PRO A 523 14.34 -1.94 13.15
CA PRO A 523 13.85 -3.31 13.08
C PRO A 523 14.46 -4.20 14.15
N ARG A 524 13.64 -5.00 14.86
CA ARG A 524 14.09 -5.88 15.94
C ARG A 524 14.50 -7.23 15.40
N ILE A 525 15.61 -7.74 15.93
CA ILE A 525 16.05 -9.11 15.68
C ILE A 525 15.28 -10.02 16.66
N ASN A 526 14.54 -11.00 16.13
CA ASN A 526 13.80 -11.97 16.94
C ASN A 526 14.26 -13.42 16.69
N VAL A 527 15.39 -13.60 16.03
CA VAL A 527 16.08 -14.88 15.83
C VAL A 527 17.25 -14.98 16.79
N HIS A 528 17.47 -16.15 17.37
CA HIS A 528 18.64 -16.43 18.17
C HIS A 528 19.87 -16.63 17.26
N TYR A 529 20.98 -15.98 17.62
CA TYR A 529 22.25 -16.13 16.93
C TYR A 529 23.26 -16.81 17.83
N THR A 530 24.15 -17.62 17.27
CA THR A 530 25.29 -18.18 17.96
C THR A 530 26.59 -17.57 17.42
N ALA A 531 27.51 -17.21 18.31
CA ALA A 531 28.86 -16.82 17.95
C ALA A 531 29.84 -17.74 18.67
N GLY A 532 30.62 -18.51 17.92
CA GLY A 532 31.65 -19.38 18.50
C GLY A 532 31.12 -20.43 19.51
N GLY A 533 29.86 -20.90 19.33
CA GLY A 533 29.24 -21.90 20.20
C GLY A 533 28.46 -21.31 21.42
N THR A 534 28.40 -20.00 21.55
CA THR A 534 27.65 -19.33 22.63
C THR A 534 26.37 -18.70 22.05
N GLU A 535 25.22 -18.98 22.66
CA GLU A 535 23.92 -18.44 22.24
C GLU A 535 23.83 -16.95 22.62
N ILE A 536 23.59 -16.07 21.63
CA ILE A 536 23.38 -14.64 21.86
C ILE A 536 21.89 -14.38 21.86
N LEU A 537 21.31 -14.11 23.03
CA LEU A 537 19.91 -13.78 23.21
C LEU A 537 19.64 -12.28 22.92
N ASP A 538 18.42 -11.96 22.47
CA ASP A 538 17.96 -10.60 22.21
C ASP A 538 18.13 -9.62 23.37
N GLY A 539 18.21 -8.32 23.05
CA GLY A 539 18.60 -7.23 23.96
C GLY A 539 17.81 -7.03 25.25
N GLU A 540 16.65 -7.69 25.44
CA GLU A 540 15.95 -7.68 26.74
C GLU A 540 16.48 -8.76 27.71
N SER A 541 17.07 -9.83 27.20
CA SER A 541 17.67 -10.90 28.00
C SER A 541 19.18 -10.70 28.25
N ALA A 542 19.83 -9.85 27.46
CA ALA A 542 21.27 -9.57 27.62
C ALA A 542 21.60 -8.99 29.00
N HIS A 543 20.73 -8.14 29.56
CA HIS A 543 20.94 -7.63 30.95
C HIS A 543 20.72 -8.68 32.03
N SER A 544 19.94 -9.74 31.77
CA SER A 544 19.75 -10.85 32.73
C SER A 544 20.79 -11.95 32.58
N SER A 545 21.42 -12.11 31.41
CA SER A 545 22.46 -13.12 31.18
C SER A 545 23.84 -12.68 31.63
N GLU A 546 24.19 -11.38 31.55
CA GLU A 546 25.42 -10.86 32.18
C GLU A 546 25.41 -11.04 33.71
N GLY A 547 24.22 -10.87 34.32
CA GLY A 547 24.07 -11.16 35.76
C GLY A 547 24.21 -12.65 36.11
N LYS A 548 23.75 -13.56 35.22
CA LYS A 548 23.89 -15.00 35.41
C LYS A 548 25.29 -15.51 35.10
N GLN A 549 25.98 -14.98 34.10
CA GLN A 549 27.35 -15.37 33.77
C GLN A 549 28.33 -14.93 34.87
N LYS A 550 28.19 -13.70 35.38
CA LYS A 550 28.96 -13.26 36.55
C LYS A 550 28.65 -14.08 37.82
N GLY A 551 27.41 -14.57 37.94
CA GLY A 551 27.03 -15.48 39.06
C GLY A 551 27.64 -16.87 38.96
N ILE A 552 27.81 -17.41 37.74
CA ILE A 552 28.40 -18.71 37.49
C ILE A 552 29.93 -18.67 37.64
N GLU A 553 30.61 -17.66 37.10
CA GLU A 553 32.05 -17.45 37.33
C GLU A 553 32.37 -17.22 38.81
N ALA A 554 31.50 -16.47 39.52
CA ALA A 554 31.68 -16.27 40.97
C ALA A 554 31.39 -17.54 41.81
N ALA A 555 30.59 -18.48 41.28
CA ALA A 555 30.32 -19.76 41.92
C ALA A 555 31.45 -20.79 41.68
N GLU A 556 32.02 -20.82 40.45
CA GLU A 556 33.17 -21.68 40.14
C GLU A 556 34.43 -21.27 40.91
N ILE A 557 34.70 -19.97 41.05
CA ILE A 557 35.84 -19.47 41.87
C ILE A 557 35.67 -19.79 43.36
N LYS A 558 34.45 -19.99 43.86
CA LYS A 558 34.19 -20.41 45.24
C LYS A 558 34.23 -21.92 45.49
N SER A 559 34.25 -22.74 44.42
CA SER A 559 34.39 -24.19 44.54
C SER A 559 35.84 -24.70 44.38
N GLU A 560 36.77 -23.81 44.01
CA GLU A 560 38.20 -24.13 43.89
C GLU A 560 39.05 -23.51 45.03
N VAL A 561 38.44 -22.93 46.06
CA VAL A 561 39.06 -22.53 47.32
C VAL A 561 38.40 -23.31 48.45
#